data_23c4771600132b0945172be3aeb86bcc
#
_entry.id   23c4771600132b0945172be3aeb86bcc
#
_cell.length_a   1.000
_cell.length_b   1.000
_cell.length_c   1.000
_cell.angle_alpha   90.00
_cell.angle_beta   90.00
_cell.angle_gamma   90.00
#
_symmetry.space_group_name_H-M   'P 1'
#
loop_
_entity.id
_entity.type
_entity.pdbx_description
1 polymer ?
#
loop_
_entity_poly.entity_id
_entity_poly.type
_entity_poly.pdbx_seq_one_letter_code
_entity_poly.pdbx_strand_id
1 'polypeptide(L)'
;FFSIEKSISNRRFDALIFNRPQVDERVKSLLHETKIPFIYIYDTNESLDESYMIAPSHSQIGGLVGKAFCEAGYTRFVEIIGPQDRIDVIHKHEAFARVLHQHGHKLSDTHILHADYNLKQATQQVLEHIELFQPGTACFAQNDMMALGALEALREQGIQVPDDVALIGSDNIPMGSWFTPHLTTVAVDYDRIINLTVEWVMAMASNKLPDKLPDTYRYILDSKLIIRDTFCPSAGE
;
A
#
# COMPACT_ATOMS: atom_id res chain seq x y z
N PHE A 1 19.16 -3.21 25.74
CA PHE A 1 18.84 -2.73 24.36
C PHE A 1 20.11 -2.12 23.78
N PHE A 2 20.71 -2.75 22.78
CA PHE A 2 21.76 -2.13 21.99
C PHE A 2 21.08 -1.10 21.08
N SER A 3 21.47 0.18 21.17
CA SER A 3 20.96 1.17 20.21
C SER A 3 21.49 0.83 18.82
N ILE A 4 20.70 1.03 17.79
CA ILE A 4 21.11 0.85 16.39
C ILE A 4 22.36 1.69 16.09
N GLU A 5 22.44 2.90 16.62
CA GLU A 5 23.58 3.81 16.50
C GLU A 5 24.90 3.17 16.97
N LYS A 6 24.89 2.51 18.15
CA LYS A 6 26.08 1.83 18.67
C LYS A 6 26.50 0.65 17.79
N SER A 7 25.53 -0.04 17.20
CA SER A 7 25.82 -1.16 16.30
C SER A 7 26.41 -0.68 14.98
N ILE A 8 25.91 0.44 14.44
CA ILE A 8 26.45 1.10 13.24
C ILE A 8 27.87 1.60 13.51
N SER A 9 28.08 2.36 14.60
CA SER A 9 29.41 2.90 15.00
C SER A 9 30.46 1.80 15.20
N ASN A 10 30.04 0.63 15.68
CA ASN A 10 30.92 -0.52 15.85
C ASN A 10 31.00 -1.44 14.63
N ARG A 11 30.46 -1.03 13.48
CA ARG A 11 30.45 -1.78 12.21
C ARG A 11 30.01 -3.24 12.38
N ARG A 12 28.88 -3.46 13.08
CA ARG A 12 28.32 -4.79 13.30
C ARG A 12 27.46 -5.28 12.15
N PHE A 13 27.26 -4.45 11.12
CA PHE A 13 26.47 -4.73 9.92
C PHE A 13 27.33 -4.51 8.68
N ASP A 14 27.18 -5.38 7.70
CA ASP A 14 27.77 -5.22 6.37
C ASP A 14 26.88 -4.37 5.48
N ALA A 15 25.57 -4.37 5.73
CA ALA A 15 24.57 -3.52 5.06
C ALA A 15 23.29 -3.43 5.90
N LEU A 16 22.41 -2.48 5.60
CA LEU A 16 21.13 -2.29 6.28
C LEU A 16 19.96 -2.15 5.30
N ILE A 17 18.81 -2.70 5.70
CA ILE A 17 17.55 -2.54 4.99
C ILE A 17 16.58 -1.81 5.92
N PHE A 18 16.04 -0.69 5.45
CA PHE A 18 15.02 0.08 6.16
C PHE A 18 13.65 -0.12 5.53
N ASN A 19 12.71 -0.62 6.33
CA ASN A 19 11.31 -0.75 5.94
C ASN A 19 10.46 0.45 6.41
N ARG A 20 11.09 1.60 6.64
CA ARG A 20 10.42 2.84 7.03
C ARG A 20 11.22 4.05 6.54
N PRO A 21 10.53 5.13 6.08
CA PRO A 21 11.18 6.33 5.58
C PRO A 21 11.82 7.19 6.68
N GLN A 22 11.27 7.12 7.90
CA GLN A 22 11.72 7.95 9.01
C GLN A 22 12.88 7.29 9.74
N VAL A 23 14.03 7.34 9.11
CA VAL A 23 15.29 7.05 9.79
C VAL A 23 15.77 8.37 10.42
N ASP A 24 16.09 8.32 11.71
CA ASP A 24 16.64 9.46 12.44
C ASP A 24 17.86 10.04 11.72
N GLU A 25 17.94 11.36 11.59
CA GLU A 25 19.03 12.05 10.90
C GLU A 25 20.40 11.70 11.48
N ARG A 26 20.47 11.40 12.77
CA ARG A 26 21.69 10.93 13.41
C ARG A 26 22.11 9.54 12.92
N VAL A 27 21.14 8.65 12.70
CA VAL A 27 21.39 7.33 12.12
C VAL A 27 21.87 7.47 10.68
N LYS A 28 21.27 8.35 9.89
CA LYS A 28 21.71 8.64 8.52
C LYS A 28 23.15 9.18 8.50
N SER A 29 23.47 10.16 9.34
CA SER A 29 24.81 10.70 9.47
C SER A 29 25.84 9.61 9.79
N LEU A 30 25.53 8.74 10.75
CA LEU A 30 26.41 7.61 11.11
C LEU A 30 26.61 6.61 9.97
N LEU A 31 25.57 6.35 9.17
CA LEU A 31 25.67 5.48 7.99
C LEU A 31 26.61 6.08 6.95
N HIS A 32 26.50 7.38 6.67
CA HIS A 32 27.42 8.10 5.77
C HIS A 32 28.87 8.10 6.29
N GLU A 33 29.07 8.39 7.58
CA GLU A 33 30.40 8.39 8.21
C GLU A 33 31.07 7.01 8.18
N THR A 34 30.28 5.96 8.48
CA THR A 34 30.79 4.59 8.51
C THR A 34 30.86 3.93 7.15
N LYS A 35 30.26 4.54 6.11
CA LYS A 35 30.12 3.98 4.76
C LYS A 35 29.47 2.59 4.74
N ILE A 36 28.57 2.32 5.68
CA ILE A 36 27.76 1.12 5.66
C ILE A 36 26.65 1.33 4.62
N PRO A 37 26.56 0.49 3.58
CA PRO A 37 25.52 0.63 2.57
C PRO A 37 24.15 0.34 3.15
N PHE A 38 23.14 1.04 2.63
CA PHE A 38 21.76 0.83 3.06
C PHE A 38 20.77 1.05 1.92
N ILE A 39 19.60 0.44 2.06
CA ILE A 39 18.50 0.51 1.11
C ILE A 39 17.18 0.73 1.84
N TYR A 40 16.30 1.54 1.27
CA TYR A 40 14.91 1.66 1.69
C TYR A 40 14.00 0.74 0.86
N ILE A 41 13.05 0.12 1.52
CA ILE A 41 12.00 -0.67 0.85
C ILE A 41 10.62 -0.13 1.22
N TYR A 42 9.67 -0.23 0.28
CA TYR A 42 8.27 0.20 0.43
C TYR A 42 8.04 1.69 0.63
N ASP A 43 9.04 2.52 0.48
CA ASP A 43 8.92 3.96 0.62
C ASP A 43 9.19 4.68 -0.70
N THR A 44 8.37 5.69 -0.98
CA THR A 44 8.49 6.54 -2.17
C THR A 44 8.79 8.01 -1.82
N ASN A 45 9.32 8.27 -0.62
CA ASN A 45 9.63 9.64 -0.20
C ASN A 45 10.69 10.27 -1.12
N GLU A 46 10.29 11.33 -1.82
CA GLU A 46 11.13 12.04 -2.78
C GLU A 46 12.30 12.80 -2.14
N SER A 47 12.25 13.04 -0.83
CA SER A 47 13.32 13.75 -0.10
C SER A 47 14.58 12.89 0.17
N LEU A 48 14.58 11.60 -0.22
CA LEU A 48 15.72 10.70 -0.04
C LEU A 48 16.66 10.75 -1.25
N ASP A 49 17.38 11.84 -1.44
CA ASP A 49 18.08 12.17 -2.69
C ASP A 49 19.25 11.27 -3.07
N GLU A 50 19.85 10.51 -2.16
CA GLU A 50 21.07 9.72 -2.46
C GLU A 50 20.99 8.26 -1.96
N SER A 51 19.80 7.74 -1.72
CA SER A 51 19.61 6.41 -1.15
C SER A 51 19.02 5.44 -2.16
N TYR A 52 19.46 4.19 -2.11
CA TYR A 52 18.82 3.13 -2.86
C TYR A 52 17.43 2.87 -2.31
N MET A 53 16.43 2.76 -3.20
CA MET A 53 15.05 2.56 -2.84
C MET A 53 14.38 1.58 -3.80
N ILE A 54 13.62 0.63 -3.23
CA ILE A 54 12.76 -0.29 -3.97
C ILE A 54 11.37 -0.24 -3.35
N ALA A 55 10.37 0.17 -4.14
CA ALA A 55 9.00 0.33 -3.65
C ALA A 55 7.97 0.05 -4.76
N PRO A 56 6.72 -0.30 -4.41
CA PRO A 56 5.62 -0.26 -5.36
C PRO A 56 5.22 1.21 -5.63
N SER A 57 4.56 1.46 -6.76
CA SER A 57 3.95 2.75 -7.02
C SER A 57 2.65 2.91 -6.23
N HIS A 58 2.69 3.52 -5.06
CA HIS A 58 1.51 3.75 -4.22
C HIS A 58 0.44 4.60 -4.93
N SER A 59 0.85 5.61 -5.69
CA SER A 59 -0.07 6.41 -6.51
C SER A 59 -0.72 5.57 -7.62
N GLN A 60 -0.02 4.60 -8.20
CA GLN A 60 -0.62 3.70 -9.17
C GLN A 60 -1.69 2.83 -8.53
N ILE A 61 -1.47 2.34 -7.30
CA ILE A 61 -2.44 1.52 -6.56
C ILE A 61 -3.77 2.28 -6.40
N GLY A 62 -3.74 3.47 -5.79
CA GLY A 62 -4.95 4.29 -5.62
C GLY A 62 -5.61 4.65 -6.95
N GLY A 63 -4.78 4.96 -7.96
CA GLY A 63 -5.27 5.27 -9.31
C GLY A 63 -5.97 4.11 -10.00
N LEU A 64 -5.45 2.88 -9.90
CA LEU A 64 -6.07 1.68 -10.45
C LEU A 64 -7.44 1.40 -9.84
N VAL A 65 -7.57 1.54 -8.52
CA VAL A 65 -8.85 1.33 -7.82
C VAL A 65 -9.87 2.39 -8.20
N GLY A 66 -9.48 3.68 -8.17
CA GLY A 66 -10.36 4.77 -8.58
C GLY A 66 -10.88 4.61 -10.01
N LYS A 67 -9.98 4.25 -10.94
CA LYS A 67 -10.32 3.98 -12.31
C LYS A 67 -11.31 2.82 -12.44
N ALA A 68 -11.04 1.69 -11.78
CA ALA A 68 -11.90 0.52 -11.82
C ALA A 68 -13.32 0.84 -11.35
N PHE A 69 -13.48 1.56 -10.25
CA PHE A 69 -14.78 1.95 -9.74
C PHE A 69 -15.52 2.92 -10.67
N CYS A 70 -14.83 3.94 -11.19
CA CYS A 70 -15.46 4.90 -12.11
C CYS A 70 -15.88 4.24 -13.43
N GLU A 71 -15.06 3.39 -14.02
CA GLU A 71 -15.38 2.66 -15.25
C GLU A 71 -16.53 1.66 -15.05
N ALA A 72 -16.69 1.11 -13.83
CA ALA A 72 -17.83 0.27 -13.46
C ALA A 72 -19.11 1.09 -13.14
N GLY A 73 -19.06 2.43 -13.19
CA GLY A 73 -20.24 3.31 -13.01
C GLY A 73 -20.59 3.62 -11.56
N TYR A 74 -19.72 3.32 -10.59
CA TYR A 74 -19.95 3.71 -9.20
C TYR A 74 -19.87 5.22 -9.00
N THR A 75 -20.75 5.75 -8.13
CA THR A 75 -20.83 7.19 -7.84
C THR A 75 -20.75 7.51 -6.34
N ARG A 76 -20.77 6.49 -5.48
CA ARG A 76 -20.61 6.59 -4.03
C ARG A 76 -19.36 5.85 -3.60
N PHE A 77 -18.52 6.51 -2.82
CA PHE A 77 -17.21 5.99 -2.47
C PHE A 77 -16.97 6.09 -0.98
N VAL A 78 -16.39 5.05 -0.42
CA VAL A 78 -15.84 4.98 0.93
C VAL A 78 -14.39 4.54 0.83
N GLU A 79 -13.50 5.13 1.61
CA GLU A 79 -12.11 4.73 1.69
C GLU A 79 -11.76 4.34 3.13
N ILE A 80 -11.08 3.20 3.32
CA ILE A 80 -10.55 2.75 4.61
C ILE A 80 -9.04 2.86 4.54
N ILE A 81 -8.48 3.79 5.31
CA ILE A 81 -7.07 4.14 5.25
C ILE A 81 -6.26 3.65 6.44
N GLY A 82 -4.94 3.51 6.21
CA GLY A 82 -3.94 3.27 7.25
C GLY A 82 -3.59 4.53 8.06
N PRO A 83 -2.46 4.52 8.79
CA PRO A 83 -2.00 5.68 9.55
C PRO A 83 -1.75 6.90 8.64
N GLN A 84 -2.32 8.05 9.00
CA GLN A 84 -2.34 9.26 8.16
C GLN A 84 -0.96 9.88 7.90
N ASP A 85 0.01 9.61 8.74
CA ASP A 85 1.39 10.11 8.62
C ASP A 85 2.25 9.26 7.66
N ARG A 86 1.69 8.18 7.13
CA ARG A 86 2.39 7.28 6.23
C ARG A 86 2.33 7.76 4.79
N ILE A 87 3.47 7.84 4.14
CA ILE A 87 3.58 8.30 2.75
C ILE A 87 2.83 7.40 1.75
N ASP A 88 2.83 6.09 1.98
CA ASP A 88 2.08 5.14 1.16
C ASP A 88 0.56 5.34 1.27
N VAL A 89 0.06 5.69 2.46
CA VAL A 89 -1.35 6.05 2.69
C VAL A 89 -1.70 7.33 1.94
N ILE A 90 -0.87 8.37 2.10
CA ILE A 90 -1.07 9.67 1.45
C ILE A 90 -1.11 9.51 -0.07
N HIS A 91 -0.14 8.84 -0.66
CA HIS A 91 -0.06 8.67 -2.12
C HIS A 91 -1.21 7.82 -2.69
N LYS A 92 -1.66 6.75 -1.99
CA LYS A 92 -2.82 5.97 -2.39
C LYS A 92 -4.07 6.83 -2.38
N HIS A 93 -4.31 7.55 -1.26
CA HIS A 93 -5.46 8.44 -1.09
C HIS A 93 -5.50 9.55 -2.15
N GLU A 94 -4.41 10.31 -2.31
CA GLU A 94 -4.36 11.41 -3.28
C GLU A 94 -4.61 10.94 -4.71
N ALA A 95 -4.06 9.78 -5.08
CA ALA A 95 -4.26 9.22 -6.41
C ALA A 95 -5.69 8.71 -6.60
N PHE A 96 -6.28 8.06 -5.61
CA PHE A 96 -7.67 7.64 -5.61
C PHE A 96 -8.61 8.84 -5.74
N ALA A 97 -8.50 9.81 -4.83
CA ALA A 97 -9.32 11.03 -4.85
C ALA A 97 -9.17 11.83 -6.15
N ARG A 98 -7.96 11.93 -6.70
CA ARG A 98 -7.68 12.60 -7.98
C ARG A 98 -8.41 11.92 -9.14
N VAL A 99 -8.40 10.58 -9.21
CA VAL A 99 -9.11 9.85 -10.28
C VAL A 99 -10.62 10.03 -10.15
N LEU A 100 -11.19 9.95 -8.94
CA LEU A 100 -12.60 10.23 -8.71
C LEU A 100 -12.96 11.64 -9.19
N HIS A 101 -12.16 12.64 -8.83
CA HIS A 101 -12.37 14.03 -9.26
C HIS A 101 -12.33 14.20 -10.80
N GLN A 102 -11.40 13.52 -11.47
CA GLN A 102 -11.33 13.54 -12.95
C GLN A 102 -12.58 12.97 -13.62
N HIS A 103 -13.31 12.09 -12.93
CA HIS A 103 -14.58 11.53 -13.39
C HIS A 103 -15.82 12.28 -12.85
N GLY A 104 -15.63 13.47 -12.25
CA GLY A 104 -16.71 14.32 -11.75
C GLY A 104 -17.25 13.94 -10.38
N HIS A 105 -16.54 13.09 -9.63
CA HIS A 105 -16.92 12.65 -8.28
C HIS A 105 -16.05 13.32 -7.22
N LYS A 106 -16.55 13.33 -5.99
CA LYS A 106 -15.82 13.81 -4.81
C LYS A 106 -15.88 12.79 -3.69
N LEU A 107 -14.73 12.42 -3.13
CA LEU A 107 -14.66 11.72 -1.87
C LEU A 107 -14.84 12.71 -0.74
N SER A 108 -15.82 12.49 0.15
CA SER A 108 -16.03 13.34 1.32
C SER A 108 -15.10 12.87 2.44
N ASP A 109 -14.58 13.82 3.24
CA ASP A 109 -13.76 13.51 4.42
C ASP A 109 -14.52 12.60 5.43
N THR A 110 -15.85 12.71 5.49
CA THR A 110 -16.71 11.85 6.33
C THR A 110 -16.83 10.41 5.80
N HIS A 111 -16.37 10.14 4.59
CA HIS A 111 -16.35 8.81 3.97
C HIS A 111 -14.94 8.18 4.02
N ILE A 112 -14.02 8.76 4.78
CA ILE A 112 -12.68 8.22 5.01
C ILE A 112 -12.64 7.63 6.42
N LEU A 113 -12.51 6.32 6.50
CA LEU A 113 -12.46 5.56 7.75
C LEU A 113 -11.00 5.22 8.10
N HIS A 114 -10.65 5.33 9.38
CA HIS A 114 -9.28 5.14 9.87
C HIS A 114 -9.15 3.80 10.60
N ALA A 115 -8.29 2.91 10.10
CA ALA A 115 -8.17 1.55 10.65
C ALA A 115 -6.73 1.05 10.83
N ASP A 116 -5.72 1.91 10.65
CA ASP A 116 -4.30 1.67 10.99
C ASP A 116 -3.74 0.32 10.53
N TYR A 117 -4.13 -0.13 9.33
CA TYR A 117 -3.81 -1.45 8.76
C TYR A 117 -4.32 -2.64 9.59
N ASN A 118 -5.27 -2.42 10.50
CA ASN A 118 -5.76 -3.40 11.44
C ASN A 118 -7.15 -3.92 11.05
N LEU A 119 -7.30 -5.24 10.92
CA LEU A 119 -8.55 -5.90 10.57
C LEU A 119 -9.67 -5.53 11.55
N LYS A 120 -9.45 -5.67 12.86
CA LYS A 120 -10.48 -5.42 13.88
C LYS A 120 -10.91 -3.96 13.93
N GLN A 121 -9.97 -3.02 13.75
CA GLN A 121 -10.31 -1.60 13.67
C GLN A 121 -11.15 -1.33 12.40
N ALA A 122 -10.82 -1.93 11.26
CA ALA A 122 -11.62 -1.80 10.05
C ALA A 122 -13.04 -2.36 10.26
N THR A 123 -13.19 -3.54 10.87
CA THR A 123 -14.50 -4.10 11.25
C THR A 123 -15.27 -3.12 12.10
N GLN A 124 -14.65 -2.58 13.15
CA GLN A 124 -15.29 -1.61 14.05
C GLN A 124 -15.70 -0.33 13.32
N GLN A 125 -14.81 0.26 12.52
CA GLN A 125 -15.08 1.48 11.77
C GLN A 125 -16.24 1.30 10.77
N VAL A 126 -16.31 0.17 10.09
CA VAL A 126 -17.43 -0.13 9.18
C VAL A 126 -18.75 -0.27 9.95
N LEU A 127 -18.75 -0.95 11.09
CA LEU A 127 -19.96 -1.11 11.92
C LEU A 127 -20.43 0.24 12.50
N GLU A 128 -19.52 1.11 12.93
CA GLU A 128 -19.81 2.44 13.47
C GLU A 128 -20.35 3.40 12.40
N HIS A 129 -20.06 3.17 11.10
CA HIS A 129 -20.46 4.02 9.98
C HIS A 129 -21.21 3.24 8.90
N ILE A 130 -22.01 2.25 9.35
CA ILE A 130 -22.70 1.32 8.43
C ILE A 130 -23.64 2.02 7.45
N GLU A 131 -24.14 3.20 7.81
CA GLU A 131 -24.99 4.02 6.96
C GLU A 131 -24.30 4.52 5.67
N LEU A 132 -22.97 4.49 5.61
CA LEU A 132 -22.21 4.83 4.40
C LEU A 132 -22.26 3.70 3.36
N PHE A 133 -22.55 2.46 3.77
CA PHE A 133 -22.50 1.27 2.93
C PHE A 133 -23.87 0.92 2.35
N GLN A 134 -24.45 1.88 1.62
CA GLN A 134 -25.71 1.70 0.91
C GLN A 134 -25.50 0.97 -0.42
N PRO A 135 -26.55 0.32 -0.99
CA PRO A 135 -26.46 -0.28 -2.32
C PRO A 135 -25.89 0.67 -3.38
N GLY A 136 -24.91 0.19 -4.13
CA GLY A 136 -24.17 0.98 -5.12
C GLY A 136 -22.97 1.75 -4.55
N THR A 137 -22.53 1.45 -3.33
CA THR A 137 -21.29 1.99 -2.77
C THR A 137 -20.08 1.16 -3.21
N ALA A 138 -18.97 1.84 -3.54
CA ALA A 138 -17.66 1.25 -3.80
C ALA A 138 -16.70 1.59 -2.66
N CYS A 139 -16.15 0.57 -2.03
CA CYS A 139 -15.23 0.69 -0.89
C CYS A 139 -13.80 0.32 -1.30
N PHE A 140 -12.87 1.25 -1.14
CA PHE A 140 -11.44 0.99 -1.24
C PHE A 140 -10.83 0.86 0.16
N ALA A 141 -10.32 -0.32 0.48
CA ALA A 141 -9.48 -0.50 1.66
C ALA A 141 -8.01 -0.51 1.23
N GLN A 142 -7.20 0.37 1.80
CA GLN A 142 -5.81 0.58 1.36
C GLN A 142 -4.87 -0.59 1.64
N ASN A 143 -5.36 -1.66 2.32
CA ASN A 143 -4.72 -2.97 2.36
C ASN A 143 -5.75 -4.10 2.52
N ASP A 144 -5.34 -5.32 2.25
CA ASP A 144 -6.22 -6.49 2.30
C ASP A 144 -6.68 -6.86 3.71
N MET A 145 -5.89 -6.58 4.76
CA MET A 145 -6.31 -6.84 6.14
C MET A 145 -7.51 -5.97 6.54
N MET A 146 -7.48 -4.69 6.16
CA MET A 146 -8.63 -3.80 6.37
C MET A 146 -9.82 -4.18 5.48
N ALA A 147 -9.56 -4.60 4.22
CA ALA A 147 -10.62 -5.09 3.34
C ALA A 147 -11.33 -6.32 3.91
N LEU A 148 -10.59 -7.28 4.47
CA LEU A 148 -11.17 -8.46 5.12
C LEU A 148 -11.99 -8.08 6.37
N GLY A 149 -11.52 -7.07 7.14
CA GLY A 149 -12.30 -6.54 8.26
C GLY A 149 -13.61 -5.86 7.82
N ALA A 150 -13.57 -5.11 6.73
CA ALA A 150 -14.77 -4.52 6.12
C ALA A 150 -15.72 -5.61 5.63
N LEU A 151 -15.21 -6.63 4.95
CA LEU A 151 -16.01 -7.76 4.46
C LEU A 151 -16.73 -8.50 5.60
N GLU A 152 -16.04 -8.72 6.72
CA GLU A 152 -16.62 -9.31 7.92
C GLU A 152 -17.78 -8.47 8.46
N ALA A 153 -17.58 -7.16 8.64
CA ALA A 153 -18.59 -6.23 9.14
C ALA A 153 -19.82 -6.16 8.22
N LEU A 154 -19.61 -6.03 6.90
CA LEU A 154 -20.69 -5.98 5.92
C LEU A 154 -21.53 -7.27 5.96
N ARG A 155 -20.87 -8.43 6.01
CA ARG A 155 -21.53 -9.73 6.13
C ARG A 155 -22.37 -9.85 7.42
N GLU A 156 -21.88 -9.37 8.56
CA GLU A 156 -22.62 -9.35 9.83
C GLU A 156 -23.89 -8.51 9.75
N GLN A 157 -23.88 -7.45 8.93
CA GLN A 157 -25.04 -6.59 8.70
C GLN A 157 -25.95 -7.05 7.56
N GLY A 158 -25.65 -8.21 6.94
CA GLY A 158 -26.43 -8.77 5.83
C GLY A 158 -26.24 -8.04 4.50
N ILE A 159 -25.25 -7.15 4.39
CA ILE A 159 -24.91 -6.43 3.15
C ILE A 159 -24.12 -7.37 2.23
N GLN A 160 -24.60 -7.52 1.01
CA GLN A 160 -23.99 -8.43 0.04
C GLN A 160 -22.82 -7.76 -0.70
N VAL A 161 -21.69 -8.47 -0.77
CA VAL A 161 -20.54 -8.07 -1.55
C VAL A 161 -20.34 -9.10 -2.67
N PRO A 162 -20.38 -8.70 -3.94
CA PRO A 162 -20.32 -7.33 -4.48
C PRO A 162 -21.69 -6.67 -4.76
N ASP A 163 -22.82 -7.34 -4.54
CA ASP A 163 -24.14 -6.95 -5.09
C ASP A 163 -24.65 -5.62 -4.53
N ASP A 164 -24.49 -5.37 -3.22
CA ASP A 164 -24.83 -4.10 -2.59
C ASP A 164 -23.60 -3.17 -2.55
N VAL A 165 -22.44 -3.70 -2.16
CA VAL A 165 -21.19 -2.93 -1.97
C VAL A 165 -20.06 -3.62 -2.68
N ALA A 166 -19.41 -2.91 -3.60
CA ALA A 166 -18.14 -3.37 -4.17
C ALA A 166 -16.98 -3.10 -3.22
N LEU A 167 -16.05 -4.04 -3.12
CA LEU A 167 -14.88 -3.91 -2.24
C LEU A 167 -13.58 -4.28 -2.98
N ILE A 168 -12.60 -3.39 -2.92
CA ILE A 168 -11.25 -3.63 -3.45
C ILE A 168 -10.23 -3.38 -2.34
N GLY A 169 -9.31 -4.33 -2.16
CA GLY A 169 -8.16 -4.23 -1.26
C GLY A 169 -6.86 -3.86 -1.98
N SER A 170 -5.75 -3.99 -1.28
CA SER A 170 -4.39 -3.87 -1.82
C SER A 170 -3.46 -4.78 -1.04
N ASP A 171 -2.50 -5.39 -1.68
CA ASP A 171 -1.36 -6.23 -1.28
C ASP A 171 -1.40 -7.63 -1.89
N ASN A 172 -2.58 -8.16 -2.22
CA ASN A 172 -2.78 -9.52 -2.71
C ASN A 172 -2.25 -10.60 -1.75
N ILE A 173 -2.58 -10.45 -0.45
CA ILE A 173 -2.20 -11.48 0.53
C ILE A 173 -2.94 -12.79 0.28
N PRO A 174 -2.33 -13.96 0.57
CA PRO A 174 -2.95 -15.27 0.34
C PRO A 174 -4.32 -15.42 1.01
N MET A 175 -4.51 -14.84 2.18
CA MET A 175 -5.77 -14.90 2.94
C MET A 175 -6.96 -14.34 2.16
N GLY A 176 -6.77 -13.35 1.28
CA GLY A 176 -7.82 -12.77 0.44
C GLY A 176 -8.45 -13.77 -0.55
N SER A 177 -7.83 -14.92 -0.77
CA SER A 177 -8.34 -16.00 -1.63
C SER A 177 -8.78 -17.27 -0.86
N TRP A 178 -8.76 -17.25 0.47
CA TRP A 178 -9.14 -18.43 1.27
C TRP A 178 -10.63 -18.51 1.60
N PHE A 179 -11.31 -17.39 1.57
CA PHE A 179 -12.73 -17.29 1.96
C PHE A 179 -13.55 -16.72 0.79
N THR A 180 -14.82 -17.13 0.72
CA THR A 180 -15.77 -16.62 -0.27
C THR A 180 -16.63 -15.52 0.37
N PRO A 181 -16.81 -14.39 -0.30
CA PRO A 181 -16.26 -14.04 -1.64
C PRO A 181 -14.76 -13.76 -1.61
N HIS A 182 -14.04 -14.16 -2.67
CA HIS A 182 -12.61 -13.90 -2.80
C HIS A 182 -12.35 -12.43 -3.05
N LEU A 183 -11.38 -11.88 -2.34
CA LEU A 183 -11.09 -10.44 -2.36
C LEU A 183 -10.43 -9.99 -3.68
N THR A 184 -11.05 -9.06 -4.37
CA THR A 184 -10.44 -8.26 -5.43
C THR A 184 -9.43 -7.31 -4.79
N THR A 185 -8.21 -7.25 -5.35
CA THR A 185 -7.11 -6.51 -4.73
C THR A 185 -6.12 -5.98 -5.76
N VAL A 186 -5.36 -4.97 -5.41
CA VAL A 186 -4.21 -4.55 -6.20
C VAL A 186 -2.98 -5.30 -5.74
N ALA A 187 -2.42 -6.14 -6.61
CA ALA A 187 -1.25 -6.95 -6.32
C ALA A 187 0.03 -6.11 -6.37
N VAL A 188 0.84 -6.26 -5.33
CA VAL A 188 2.23 -5.80 -5.26
C VAL A 188 3.14 -7.01 -5.44
N ASP A 189 4.16 -6.89 -6.29
CA ASP A 189 5.14 -7.97 -6.53
C ASP A 189 6.20 -7.97 -5.42
N TYR A 190 5.81 -8.50 -4.26
CA TYR A 190 6.69 -8.62 -3.09
C TYR A 190 7.91 -9.49 -3.35
N ASP A 191 7.76 -10.57 -4.13
CA ASP A 191 8.87 -11.47 -4.48
C ASP A 191 9.93 -10.70 -5.28
N ARG A 192 9.51 -9.85 -6.21
CA ARG A 192 10.42 -9.02 -6.99
C ARG A 192 11.11 -7.97 -6.11
N ILE A 193 10.39 -7.33 -5.18
CA ILE A 193 10.97 -6.38 -4.22
C ILE A 193 12.04 -7.09 -3.39
N ILE A 194 11.72 -8.25 -2.82
CA ILE A 194 12.65 -9.02 -1.97
C ILE A 194 13.90 -9.43 -2.76
N ASN A 195 13.71 -10.01 -3.94
CA ASN A 195 14.83 -10.49 -4.77
C ASN A 195 15.76 -9.33 -5.18
N LEU A 196 15.21 -8.21 -5.63
CA LEU A 196 16.00 -7.02 -5.95
C LEU A 196 16.72 -6.46 -4.70
N THR A 197 16.05 -6.43 -3.56
CA THR A 197 16.64 -5.94 -2.30
C THR A 197 17.83 -6.79 -1.90
N VAL A 198 17.70 -8.11 -1.94
CA VAL A 198 18.81 -9.04 -1.63
C VAL A 198 19.96 -8.89 -2.63
N GLU A 199 19.67 -8.85 -3.94
CA GLU A 199 20.66 -8.65 -4.98
C GLU A 199 21.47 -7.36 -4.75
N TRP A 200 20.80 -6.24 -4.49
CA TRP A 200 21.45 -4.95 -4.29
C TRP A 200 22.24 -4.89 -2.98
N VAL A 201 21.68 -5.41 -1.88
CA VAL A 201 22.38 -5.43 -0.58
C VAL A 201 23.64 -6.27 -0.67
N MET A 202 23.58 -7.44 -1.30
CA MET A 202 24.75 -8.32 -1.48
C MET A 202 25.82 -7.67 -2.38
N ALA A 203 25.40 -6.99 -3.44
CA ALA A 203 26.30 -6.27 -4.33
C ALA A 203 27.02 -5.12 -3.59
N MET A 204 26.28 -4.33 -2.82
CA MET A 204 26.83 -3.22 -2.03
C MET A 204 27.78 -3.71 -0.93
N ALA A 205 27.39 -4.74 -0.18
CA ALA A 205 28.23 -5.31 0.87
C ALA A 205 29.55 -5.91 0.33
N SER A 206 29.54 -6.41 -0.90
CA SER A 206 30.71 -6.99 -1.55
C SER A 206 31.56 -5.99 -2.33
N ASN A 207 31.23 -4.69 -2.32
CA ASN A 207 31.80 -3.66 -3.22
C ASN A 207 31.73 -4.07 -4.72
N LYS A 208 30.79 -4.91 -5.09
CA LYS A 208 30.53 -5.38 -6.45
C LYS A 208 29.17 -4.87 -6.89
N LEU A 209 29.06 -3.55 -7.03
CA LEU A 209 27.85 -3.00 -7.64
C LEU A 209 27.69 -3.59 -9.04
N PRO A 210 26.48 -4.07 -9.41
CA PRO A 210 26.23 -4.52 -10.76
C PRO A 210 26.59 -3.43 -11.77
N ASP A 211 27.22 -3.81 -12.90
CA ASP A 211 27.55 -2.88 -14.00
C ASP A 211 26.33 -2.15 -14.59
N LYS A 212 25.12 -2.53 -14.14
CA LYS A 212 23.82 -1.99 -14.56
C LYS A 212 22.91 -1.74 -13.35
N LEU A 213 23.35 -0.93 -12.40
CA LEU A 213 22.36 -0.21 -11.60
C LEU A 213 21.64 0.76 -12.55
N PRO A 214 20.30 0.88 -12.45
CA PRO A 214 19.60 1.93 -13.20
C PRO A 214 20.23 3.28 -12.86
N ASP A 215 20.24 4.20 -13.83
CA ASP A 215 20.77 5.56 -13.69
C ASP A 215 20.09 6.37 -12.57
N THR A 216 19.03 5.81 -12.00
CA THR A 216 18.33 6.32 -10.82
C THR A 216 18.51 5.34 -9.66
N TYR A 217 18.81 5.87 -8.49
CA TYR A 217 18.89 5.12 -7.24
C TYR A 217 17.52 4.58 -6.78
N ARG A 218 16.46 4.73 -7.56
CA ARG A 218 15.07 4.42 -7.25
C ARG A 218 14.52 3.38 -8.21
N TYR A 219 14.00 2.28 -7.69
CA TYR A 219 13.32 1.27 -8.47
C TYR A 219 11.86 1.17 -8.02
N ILE A 220 10.96 1.69 -8.84
CA ILE A 220 9.52 1.68 -8.58
C ILE A 220 8.89 0.57 -9.40
N LEU A 221 8.18 -0.35 -8.72
CA LEU A 221 7.48 -1.46 -9.35
C LEU A 221 6.03 -1.10 -9.65
N ASP A 222 5.58 -1.54 -10.81
CA ASP A 222 4.17 -1.48 -11.18
C ASP A 222 3.33 -2.49 -10.40
N SER A 223 2.09 -2.12 -10.15
CA SER A 223 1.08 -2.93 -9.49
C SER A 223 -0.01 -3.34 -10.47
N LYS A 224 -0.78 -4.40 -10.15
CA LYS A 224 -1.84 -4.93 -11.01
C LYS A 224 -3.13 -5.11 -10.21
N LEU A 225 -4.26 -4.72 -10.77
CA LEU A 225 -5.57 -5.07 -10.25
C LEU A 225 -5.87 -6.55 -10.55
N ILE A 226 -6.16 -7.32 -9.52
CA ILE A 226 -6.58 -8.74 -9.60
C ILE A 226 -8.06 -8.79 -9.25
N ILE A 227 -8.89 -8.94 -10.26
CA ILE A 227 -10.34 -9.00 -10.11
C ILE A 227 -10.73 -10.38 -9.63
N ARG A 228 -11.57 -10.42 -8.58
CA ARG A 228 -12.16 -11.62 -8.00
C ARG A 228 -13.65 -11.34 -7.67
N ASP A 229 -14.17 -11.94 -6.61
CA ASP A 229 -15.60 -11.95 -6.33
C ASP A 229 -16.16 -10.66 -5.71
N THR A 230 -15.32 -9.88 -5.00
CA THR A 230 -15.78 -8.69 -4.26
C THR A 230 -15.97 -7.43 -5.11
N PHE A 231 -15.67 -7.49 -6.38
CA PHE A 231 -15.87 -6.41 -7.35
C PHE A 231 -16.21 -6.99 -8.71
N CYS A 232 -17.28 -6.50 -9.31
CA CYS A 232 -17.65 -6.83 -10.67
C CYS A 232 -17.45 -5.58 -11.57
N PRO A 233 -16.50 -5.60 -12.51
CA PRO A 233 -16.47 -4.57 -13.53
C PRO A 233 -17.77 -4.69 -14.34
N SER A 234 -18.43 -3.57 -14.66
CA SER A 234 -19.56 -3.60 -15.57
C SER A 234 -19.13 -4.35 -16.84
N ALA A 235 -19.94 -5.33 -17.27
CA ALA A 235 -19.75 -5.92 -18.57
C ALA A 235 -19.87 -4.78 -19.58
N GLY A 236 -18.75 -4.40 -20.20
CA GLY A 236 -18.77 -3.43 -21.30
C GLY A 236 -19.72 -3.98 -22.34
N GLU A 237 -20.74 -3.19 -22.67
CA GLU A 237 -21.59 -3.45 -23.79
C GLU A 237 -20.79 -3.45 -25.10
#